data_880d231772395b16f59786e6db549905
#
_entry.id   880d231772395b16f59786e6db549905
#
_cell.length_a   1.000
_cell.length_b   1.000
_cell.length_c   1.000
_cell.angle_alpha   90.00
_cell.angle_beta   90.00
_cell.angle_gamma   90.00
#
_symmetry.space_group_name_H-M   'P 1'
#
loop_
_entity.id
_entity.type
_entity.pdbx_description
1 polymer ?
#
loop_
_entity_poly.entity_id
_entity_poly.type
_entity_poly.pdbx_seq_one_letter_code
_entity_poly.pdbx_strand_id
1 'polypeptide(L)'
;MRRNLKILGFAVLVVGAVTVIYMLGLRNGHMGQEFLLTSEAEAAGGKVTDPKGTAPDRYVYYPGTEKLKADEIRMFVCGSGMPAARHGQAATCFLVETGNGDKFLFDIGTGSMANVAGLMIPYDYLDKVFLTHLHTDHMGDIDALWAGGWTAGRTKPLQVWGPSGLTPELGTKYAMDNFLKFTNWDYTTRAANISPIPGTIEVHEFDYKVENQVVYQENGVTVRSWPAIHLGDGPVSYSLEFKGMKVVIGGDTFPNTWFLKYAKGADLAIHEAFMMPELFVKLYNQPPQLAWRVCCAFHTSGQAFGKVMSEVNPRHAVAYHFFNEEATRYSLYGNIRETYDGPLSMATDRMVWNITKDKITERMAVMTDDAWPVPSGKRLPRPPKGRPPTFSKYILEGRWDKGVQPVQKRMLDEFMEKYNLQDQDWRKQMMRKKK
;
A
#
# COMPACT_ATOMS: atom_id res chain seq x y z
N MET A 1 -61.30 -4.11 -39.67
CA MET A 1 -61.48 -3.50 -38.34
C MET A 1 -61.01 -4.44 -37.18
N ARG A 2 -61.45 -5.68 -37.08
CA ARG A 2 -61.11 -6.57 -35.93
C ARG A 2 -59.60 -6.92 -35.76
N ARG A 3 -58.79 -6.89 -36.83
CA ARG A 3 -57.30 -7.22 -36.75
C ARG A 3 -56.52 -6.06 -36.19
N ASN A 4 -56.89 -4.82 -36.46
CA ASN A 4 -56.21 -3.63 -35.95
C ASN A 4 -56.49 -3.37 -34.45
N LEU A 5 -57.71 -3.76 -33.98
CA LEU A 5 -58.03 -3.67 -32.56
C LEU A 5 -57.19 -4.65 -31.71
N LYS A 6 -56.87 -5.86 -32.21
CA LYS A 6 -56.03 -6.83 -31.49
C LYS A 6 -54.57 -6.38 -31.40
N ILE A 7 -54.05 -5.74 -32.44
CA ILE A 7 -52.68 -5.18 -32.43
C ILE A 7 -52.58 -4.01 -31.46
N LEU A 8 -53.61 -3.14 -31.44
CA LEU A 8 -53.64 -1.99 -30.50
C LEU A 8 -53.74 -2.46 -29.03
N GLY A 9 -54.55 -3.48 -28.75
CA GLY A 9 -54.68 -4.05 -27.43
C GLY A 9 -53.39 -4.74 -26.95
N PHE A 10 -52.66 -5.43 -27.82
CA PHE A 10 -51.39 -6.03 -27.48
C PHE A 10 -50.32 -4.98 -27.24
N ALA A 11 -50.24 -3.93 -28.04
CA ALA A 11 -49.32 -2.82 -27.87
C ALA A 11 -49.54 -2.08 -26.53
N VAL A 12 -50.76 -1.83 -26.14
CA VAL A 12 -51.12 -1.21 -24.85
C VAL A 12 -50.72 -2.11 -23.67
N LEU A 13 -50.92 -3.43 -23.79
CA LEU A 13 -50.50 -4.39 -22.75
C LEU A 13 -48.99 -4.46 -22.59
N VAL A 14 -48.24 -4.45 -23.69
CA VAL A 14 -46.75 -4.47 -23.66
C VAL A 14 -46.22 -3.17 -23.07
N VAL A 15 -46.73 -2.00 -23.45
CA VAL A 15 -46.33 -0.71 -22.88
C VAL A 15 -46.66 -0.65 -21.39
N GLY A 16 -47.86 -1.13 -21.00
CA GLY A 16 -48.24 -1.21 -19.58
C GLY A 16 -47.30 -2.12 -18.77
N ALA A 17 -46.96 -3.29 -19.30
CA ALA A 17 -46.03 -4.22 -18.63
C ALA A 17 -44.61 -3.64 -18.50
N VAL A 18 -44.08 -2.99 -19.54
CA VAL A 18 -42.75 -2.33 -19.51
C VAL A 18 -42.77 -1.17 -18.50
N THR A 19 -43.84 -0.37 -18.46
CA THR A 19 -43.96 0.73 -17.49
C THR A 19 -43.98 0.20 -16.04
N VAL A 20 -44.73 -0.88 -15.79
CA VAL A 20 -44.76 -1.49 -14.44
C VAL A 20 -43.41 -2.07 -14.06
N ILE A 21 -42.72 -2.75 -14.97
CA ILE A 21 -41.37 -3.28 -14.72
C ILE A 21 -40.38 -2.13 -14.44
N TYR A 22 -40.47 -1.04 -15.22
CA TYR A 22 -39.64 0.14 -15.03
C TYR A 22 -39.91 0.82 -13.67
N MET A 23 -41.17 0.98 -13.31
CA MET A 23 -41.59 1.57 -12.02
C MET A 23 -41.24 0.67 -10.83
N LEU A 24 -41.32 -0.66 -10.99
CA LEU A 24 -40.87 -1.61 -9.98
C LEU A 24 -39.33 -1.60 -9.86
N GLY A 25 -38.60 -1.46 -10.96
CA GLY A 25 -37.15 -1.29 -10.99
C GLY A 25 -36.71 -0.01 -10.29
N LEU A 26 -37.36 1.12 -10.55
CA LEU A 26 -37.12 2.38 -9.86
C LEU A 26 -37.43 2.31 -8.36
N ARG A 27 -38.55 1.67 -8.00
CA ARG A 27 -38.95 1.50 -6.60
C ARG A 27 -37.96 0.62 -5.83
N ASN A 28 -37.51 -0.48 -6.45
CA ASN A 28 -36.49 -1.35 -5.84
C ASN A 28 -35.12 -0.67 -5.81
N GLY A 29 -34.79 0.18 -6.79
CA GLY A 29 -33.57 1.02 -6.76
C GLY A 29 -33.61 2.05 -5.64
N HIS A 30 -34.76 2.71 -5.44
CA HIS A 30 -34.97 3.67 -4.35
C HIS A 30 -34.93 2.99 -2.96
N MET A 31 -35.60 1.83 -2.83
CA MET A 31 -35.56 1.09 -1.57
C MET A 31 -34.14 0.56 -1.27
N GLY A 32 -33.37 0.19 -2.29
CA GLY A 32 -31.98 -0.17 -2.14
C GLY A 32 -31.09 1.01 -1.72
N GLN A 33 -31.33 2.20 -2.26
CA GLN A 33 -30.64 3.42 -1.84
C GLN A 33 -31.02 3.89 -0.43
N GLU A 34 -32.31 3.82 -0.07
CA GLU A 34 -32.74 4.13 1.30
C GLU A 34 -32.17 3.12 2.31
N PHE A 35 -32.11 1.83 1.95
CA PHE A 35 -31.50 0.81 2.81
C PHE A 35 -29.99 1.00 2.96
N LEU A 36 -29.30 1.38 1.88
CA LEU A 36 -27.86 1.72 1.93
C LEU A 36 -27.63 3.01 2.74
N LEU A 37 -28.45 4.05 2.53
CA LEU A 37 -28.33 5.31 3.26
C LEU A 37 -28.67 5.15 4.75
N THR A 38 -29.66 4.32 5.10
CA THR A 38 -29.96 4.02 6.51
C THR A 38 -28.87 3.14 7.15
N SER A 39 -28.31 2.17 6.43
CA SER A 39 -27.18 1.38 6.93
C SER A 39 -25.88 2.20 7.03
N GLU A 40 -25.64 3.14 6.10
CA GLU A 40 -24.52 4.09 6.20
C GLU A 40 -24.77 5.12 7.31
N ALA A 41 -25.96 5.63 7.49
CA ALA A 41 -26.31 6.55 8.56
C ALA A 41 -26.28 5.87 9.94
N GLU A 42 -26.70 4.63 10.03
CA GLU A 42 -26.52 3.82 11.25
C GLU A 42 -25.06 3.46 11.48
N ALA A 43 -24.27 3.22 10.44
CA ALA A 43 -22.84 3.02 10.56
C ALA A 43 -22.07 4.31 10.88
N ALA A 44 -22.53 5.47 10.38
CA ALA A 44 -21.89 6.76 10.62
C ALA A 44 -22.36 7.45 11.91
N GLY A 45 -23.59 7.19 12.34
CA GLY A 45 -24.17 7.74 13.58
C GLY A 45 -24.37 6.72 14.69
N GLY A 46 -24.28 5.45 14.35
CA GLY A 46 -24.36 4.38 15.33
C GLY A 46 -23.17 4.48 16.25
N LYS A 47 -23.41 4.53 17.53
CA LYS A 47 -22.43 4.13 18.52
C LYS A 47 -21.89 2.80 18.04
N VAL A 48 -20.75 2.88 17.38
CA VAL A 48 -20.02 1.71 16.98
C VAL A 48 -19.91 0.85 18.21
N THR A 49 -20.81 -0.08 18.26
CA THR A 49 -20.71 -1.28 19.05
C THR A 49 -19.95 -1.07 20.33
N ASP A 50 -20.67 -0.99 21.38
CA ASP A 50 -20.12 -1.30 22.69
C ASP A 50 -19.11 -2.44 22.49
N PRO A 51 -17.81 -2.26 22.81
CA PRO A 51 -16.83 -3.33 22.78
C PRO A 51 -17.22 -4.52 23.64
N LYS A 52 -18.17 -4.36 24.56
CA LYS A 52 -18.81 -5.41 25.34
C LYS A 52 -20.02 -6.01 24.66
N GLY A 53 -20.41 -5.46 23.53
CA GLY A 53 -21.55 -5.94 22.76
C GLY A 53 -21.30 -7.30 22.15
N THR A 54 -22.37 -8.02 21.90
CA THR A 54 -22.42 -9.25 21.11
C THR A 54 -22.40 -8.96 19.61
N ALA A 55 -21.86 -7.81 19.19
CA ALA A 55 -21.75 -7.50 17.79
C ALA A 55 -20.91 -8.59 17.10
N PRO A 56 -21.39 -9.16 15.99
CA PRO A 56 -20.63 -10.14 15.24
C PRO A 56 -19.26 -9.57 14.87
N ASP A 57 -18.27 -10.43 14.72
CA ASP A 57 -16.96 -10.05 14.23
C ASP A 57 -17.15 -9.21 12.97
N ARG A 58 -16.62 -7.99 12.99
CA ARG A 58 -16.74 -7.12 11.85
C ARG A 58 -15.78 -7.59 10.77
N TYR A 59 -16.33 -7.96 9.66
CA TYR A 59 -15.54 -8.25 8.46
C TYR A 59 -15.01 -6.97 7.78
N VAL A 60 -15.22 -5.81 8.39
CA VAL A 60 -14.86 -4.48 7.86
C VAL A 60 -14.00 -3.74 8.85
N TYR A 61 -13.00 -3.04 8.33
CA TYR A 61 -12.15 -2.12 9.07
C TYR A 61 -12.27 -0.71 8.49
N TYR A 62 -12.60 0.26 9.30
CA TYR A 62 -12.58 1.68 8.93
C TYR A 62 -11.33 2.32 9.52
N PRO A 63 -10.38 2.79 8.68
CA PRO A 63 -9.14 3.40 9.16
C PRO A 63 -9.38 4.54 10.16
N GLY A 64 -8.56 4.60 11.19
CA GLY A 64 -8.66 5.65 12.23
C GLY A 64 -9.75 5.45 13.28
N THR A 65 -10.64 4.46 13.15
CA THR A 65 -11.76 4.24 14.09
C THR A 65 -11.43 3.31 15.26
N GLU A 66 -10.36 2.55 15.16
CA GLU A 66 -9.97 1.54 16.15
C GLU A 66 -8.50 1.70 16.55
N LYS A 67 -8.24 1.70 17.84
CA LYS A 67 -6.88 1.59 18.38
C LYS A 67 -6.52 0.12 18.56
N LEU A 68 -5.29 -0.23 18.24
CA LEU A 68 -4.73 -1.53 18.60
C LEU A 68 -4.61 -1.68 20.10
N LYS A 69 -4.84 -2.89 20.60
CA LYS A 69 -4.47 -3.26 21.97
C LYS A 69 -2.96 -3.31 22.10
N ALA A 70 -2.45 -3.12 23.31
CA ALA A 70 -1.01 -3.08 23.58
C ALA A 70 -0.25 -4.37 23.19
N ASP A 71 -0.95 -5.48 23.06
CA ASP A 71 -0.44 -6.81 22.71
C ASP A 71 -0.97 -7.32 21.36
N GLU A 72 -1.39 -6.43 20.47
CA GLU A 72 -1.99 -6.76 19.18
C GLU A 72 -1.09 -6.33 18.02
N ILE A 73 -1.11 -7.08 16.93
CA ILE A 73 -0.54 -6.71 15.63
C ILE A 73 -1.69 -6.53 14.63
N ARG A 74 -1.63 -5.46 13.82
CA ARG A 74 -2.46 -5.31 12.62
C ARG A 74 -1.58 -5.39 11.40
N MET A 75 -1.92 -6.31 10.50
CA MET A 75 -1.33 -6.41 9.17
C MET A 75 -2.33 -5.89 8.14
N PHE A 76 -1.87 -5.00 7.24
CA PHE A 76 -2.67 -4.44 6.15
C PHE A 76 -1.98 -4.70 4.81
N VAL A 77 -2.73 -5.15 3.82
CA VAL A 77 -2.25 -5.33 2.44
C VAL A 77 -2.41 -4.03 1.68
N CYS A 78 -1.30 -3.31 1.48
CA CYS A 78 -1.27 -2.10 0.67
C CYS A 78 -1.25 -2.44 -0.83
N GLY A 79 -0.68 -3.60 -1.18
CA GLY A 79 -0.63 -4.15 -2.52
C GLY A 79 -0.35 -5.64 -2.49
N SER A 80 -1.05 -6.39 -3.33
CA SER A 80 -1.01 -7.85 -3.39
C SER A 80 -0.53 -8.39 -4.75
N GLY A 81 -0.26 -7.50 -5.70
CA GLY A 81 -0.02 -7.81 -7.12
C GLY A 81 1.44 -7.94 -7.49
N MET A 82 1.69 -7.93 -8.79
CA MET A 82 2.92 -8.17 -9.52
C MET A 82 3.32 -6.94 -10.34
N PRO A 83 4.41 -6.97 -11.15
CA PRO A 83 4.91 -5.78 -11.89
C PRO A 83 3.91 -5.13 -12.83
N ALA A 84 2.95 -5.88 -13.37
CA ALA A 84 1.98 -5.33 -14.32
C ALA A 84 0.98 -4.40 -13.60
N ALA A 85 1.03 -3.12 -13.94
CA ALA A 85 0.13 -2.12 -13.38
C ALA A 85 -1.34 -2.44 -13.67
N ARG A 86 -2.19 -2.40 -12.64
CA ARG A 86 -3.63 -2.66 -12.70
C ARG A 86 -4.39 -1.65 -11.86
N HIS A 87 -5.53 -1.19 -12.36
CA HIS A 87 -6.36 -0.21 -11.64
C HIS A 87 -6.85 -0.72 -10.28
N GLY A 88 -7.21 -1.98 -10.19
CA GLY A 88 -7.80 -2.58 -8.97
C GLY A 88 -6.82 -3.36 -8.09
N GLN A 89 -5.52 -3.32 -8.38
CA GLN A 89 -4.54 -4.10 -7.64
C GLN A 89 -3.16 -3.43 -7.73
N ALA A 90 -2.65 -2.95 -6.62
CA ALA A 90 -1.30 -2.43 -6.49
C ALA A 90 -0.27 -3.57 -6.40
N ALA A 91 0.97 -3.29 -6.76
CA ALA A 91 2.08 -4.20 -6.56
C ALA A 91 2.43 -4.35 -5.07
N THR A 92 3.31 -5.28 -4.75
CA THR A 92 3.56 -5.79 -3.39
C THR A 92 3.84 -4.71 -2.34
N CYS A 93 3.04 -4.69 -1.29
CA CYS A 93 3.27 -3.86 -0.10
C CYS A 93 2.45 -4.37 1.09
N PHE A 94 3.09 -4.47 2.24
CA PHE A 94 2.46 -4.84 3.50
C PHE A 94 2.80 -3.83 4.59
N LEU A 95 1.78 -3.34 5.31
CA LEU A 95 1.98 -2.49 6.49
C LEU A 95 1.70 -3.30 7.75
N VAL A 96 2.66 -3.34 8.65
CA VAL A 96 2.50 -3.92 9.99
C VAL A 96 2.44 -2.80 11.01
N GLU A 97 1.35 -2.78 11.79
CA GLU A 97 1.19 -1.91 12.94
C GLU A 97 1.25 -2.75 14.21
N THR A 98 2.01 -2.30 15.20
CA THR A 98 2.11 -2.95 16.51
C THR A 98 1.41 -2.14 17.58
N GLY A 99 0.92 -2.80 18.64
CA GLY A 99 0.12 -2.18 19.68
C GLY A 99 0.82 -1.10 20.52
N ASN A 100 2.15 -0.96 20.37
CA ASN A 100 2.92 0.16 20.92
C ASN A 100 2.87 1.43 20.03
N GLY A 101 2.25 1.36 18.85
CA GLY A 101 2.10 2.46 17.90
C GLY A 101 3.12 2.49 16.76
N ASP A 102 4.13 1.63 16.76
CA ASP A 102 5.11 1.53 15.68
C ASP A 102 4.50 0.96 14.40
N LYS A 103 5.05 1.36 13.25
CA LYS A 103 4.60 0.96 11.93
C LYS A 103 5.79 0.62 11.05
N PHE A 104 5.62 -0.43 10.24
CA PHE A 104 6.67 -1.01 9.41
C PHE A 104 6.08 -1.34 8.04
N LEU A 105 6.63 -0.75 6.99
CA LEU A 105 6.31 -1.12 5.61
C LEU A 105 7.27 -2.22 5.15
N PHE A 106 6.73 -3.33 4.68
CA PHE A 106 7.47 -4.40 4.01
C PHE A 106 7.12 -4.34 2.53
N ASP A 107 8.11 -4.01 1.73
CA ASP A 107 7.99 -3.59 0.34
C ASP A 107 7.09 -2.37 0.14
N ILE A 108 7.19 -1.74 -1.01
CA ILE A 108 6.42 -0.57 -1.39
C ILE A 108 6.31 -0.51 -2.92
N GLY A 109 5.62 -1.51 -3.48
CA GLY A 109 5.46 -1.66 -4.92
C GLY A 109 4.55 -0.62 -5.54
N THR A 110 4.63 -0.51 -6.85
CA THR A 110 3.92 0.51 -7.65
C THR A 110 2.41 0.52 -7.38
N GLY A 111 1.87 1.68 -7.07
CA GLY A 111 0.44 1.92 -6.79
C GLY A 111 0.03 1.69 -5.34
N SER A 112 0.89 1.17 -4.48
CA SER A 112 0.58 0.81 -3.10
C SER A 112 0.38 2.03 -2.18
N MET A 113 1.07 3.14 -2.47
CA MET A 113 0.95 4.35 -1.65
C MET A 113 -0.44 4.97 -1.67
N ALA A 114 -1.24 4.77 -2.70
CA ALA A 114 -2.64 5.19 -2.71
C ALA A 114 -3.45 4.48 -1.60
N ASN A 115 -3.22 3.18 -1.42
CA ASN A 115 -3.85 2.41 -0.35
C ASN A 115 -3.31 2.81 1.04
N VAL A 116 -2.00 3.06 1.16
CA VAL A 116 -1.41 3.56 2.43
C VAL A 116 -1.98 4.93 2.81
N ALA A 117 -2.14 5.84 1.85
CA ALA A 117 -2.75 7.15 2.07
C ALA A 117 -4.19 7.04 2.60
N GLY A 118 -4.95 6.06 2.10
CA GLY A 118 -6.32 5.77 2.55
C GLY A 118 -6.43 5.34 4.02
N LEU A 119 -5.34 4.94 4.64
CA LEU A 119 -5.28 4.62 6.07
C LEU A 119 -5.24 5.87 6.96
N MET A 120 -5.03 7.04 6.40
CA MET A 120 -4.95 8.33 7.10
C MET A 120 -3.90 8.33 8.23
N ILE A 121 -2.80 7.60 8.05
CA ILE A 121 -1.70 7.55 9.01
C ILE A 121 -0.80 8.77 8.79
N PRO A 122 -0.45 9.53 9.85
CA PRO A 122 0.52 10.61 9.71
C PRO A 122 1.89 10.07 9.24
N TYR A 123 2.51 10.77 8.31
CA TYR A 123 3.78 10.34 7.71
C TYR A 123 4.96 10.23 8.69
N ASP A 124 4.86 10.86 9.88
CA ASP A 124 5.87 10.67 10.93
C ASP A 124 5.99 9.21 11.41
N TYR A 125 4.92 8.42 11.23
CA TYR A 125 4.88 7.00 11.57
C TYR A 125 5.23 6.08 10.39
N LEU A 126 5.32 6.63 9.17
CA LEU A 126 5.64 5.91 7.94
C LEU A 126 7.08 6.23 7.51
N ASP A 127 8.01 6.03 8.43
CA ASP A 127 9.42 6.35 8.26
C ASP A 127 10.32 5.12 8.09
N LYS A 128 9.76 3.89 8.14
CA LYS A 128 10.51 2.63 8.09
C LYS A 128 10.02 1.74 6.96
N VAL A 129 10.91 1.41 6.04
CA VAL A 129 10.66 0.50 4.91
C VAL A 129 11.67 -0.65 4.94
N PHE A 130 11.20 -1.87 4.77
CA PHE A 130 11.98 -3.09 4.68
C PHE A 130 11.79 -3.70 3.30
N LEU A 131 12.81 -3.66 2.46
CA LEU A 131 12.75 -4.19 1.10
C LEU A 131 13.18 -5.66 1.10
N THR A 132 12.33 -6.53 0.55
CA THR A 132 12.68 -7.95 0.37
C THR A 132 13.69 -8.12 -0.75
N HIS A 133 13.53 -7.34 -1.81
CA HIS A 133 14.45 -7.24 -2.95
C HIS A 133 14.14 -5.99 -3.78
N LEU A 134 14.88 -5.78 -4.89
CA LEU A 134 14.88 -4.50 -5.58
C LEU A 134 14.14 -4.50 -6.94
N HIS A 135 13.22 -5.44 -7.17
CA HIS A 135 12.30 -5.33 -8.29
C HIS A 135 11.35 -4.16 -8.10
N THR A 136 10.93 -3.54 -9.20
CA THR A 136 10.08 -2.34 -9.16
C THR A 136 8.71 -2.58 -8.55
N ASP A 137 8.18 -3.76 -8.64
CA ASP A 137 6.93 -4.16 -7.98
C ASP A 137 7.06 -4.36 -6.45
N HIS A 138 8.28 -4.20 -5.91
CA HIS A 138 8.56 -4.20 -4.47
C HIS A 138 9.09 -2.87 -3.95
N MET A 139 9.55 -1.95 -4.83
CA MET A 139 10.09 -0.65 -4.42
C MET A 139 9.57 0.55 -5.23
N GLY A 140 8.65 0.33 -6.18
CA GLY A 140 8.28 1.33 -7.19
C GLY A 140 7.63 2.60 -6.67
N ASP A 141 6.98 2.58 -5.51
CA ASP A 141 6.35 3.77 -4.88
C ASP A 141 7.25 4.41 -3.79
N ILE A 142 8.53 4.11 -3.77
CA ILE A 142 9.47 4.75 -2.81
C ILE A 142 9.47 6.27 -2.99
N ASP A 143 9.30 6.77 -4.22
CA ASP A 143 9.21 8.18 -4.55
C ASP A 143 7.96 8.84 -3.95
N ALA A 144 6.82 8.19 -4.03
CA ALA A 144 5.56 8.66 -3.47
C ALA A 144 5.62 8.77 -1.94
N LEU A 145 6.19 7.77 -1.25
CA LEU A 145 6.42 7.81 0.19
C LEU A 145 7.45 8.88 0.58
N TRP A 146 8.56 8.98 -0.17
CA TRP A 146 9.63 9.93 0.09
C TRP A 146 9.14 11.37 -0.06
N ALA A 147 8.60 11.73 -1.24
CA ALA A 147 8.14 13.07 -1.57
C ALA A 147 6.87 13.45 -0.78
N GLY A 148 5.91 12.52 -0.67
CA GLY A 148 4.69 12.70 0.10
C GLY A 148 4.97 12.95 1.58
N GLY A 149 5.80 12.12 2.20
CA GLY A 149 6.21 12.28 3.59
C GLY A 149 6.96 13.59 3.85
N TRP A 150 7.86 13.96 2.95
CA TRP A 150 8.60 15.21 3.05
C TRP A 150 7.70 16.44 2.98
N THR A 151 6.78 16.50 2.01
CA THR A 151 5.86 17.62 1.82
C THR A 151 4.76 17.70 2.88
N ALA A 152 4.28 16.55 3.35
CA ALA A 152 3.29 16.48 4.44
C ALA A 152 3.90 16.73 5.84
N GLY A 153 5.24 16.87 5.94
CA GLY A 153 5.92 17.33 7.15
C GLY A 153 6.48 16.23 8.03
N ARG A 154 6.82 15.04 7.47
CA ARG A 154 7.66 14.07 8.19
C ARG A 154 8.87 14.81 8.76
N THR A 155 9.23 14.50 10.00
CA THR A 155 10.28 15.23 10.72
C THR A 155 11.64 14.52 10.72
N LYS A 156 11.67 13.30 10.19
CA LYS A 156 12.85 12.41 10.14
C LYS A 156 13.23 12.03 8.71
N PRO A 157 14.46 11.58 8.47
CA PRO A 157 14.80 10.86 7.24
C PRO A 157 13.88 9.67 6.99
N LEU A 158 13.71 9.29 5.74
CA LEU A 158 13.16 7.98 5.41
C LEU A 158 14.22 6.93 5.70
N GLN A 159 13.89 5.92 6.47
CA GLN A 159 14.79 4.82 6.81
C GLN A 159 14.45 3.61 5.95
N VAL A 160 15.44 3.05 5.27
CA VAL A 160 15.27 1.91 4.35
C VAL A 160 16.21 0.80 4.76
N TRP A 161 15.65 -0.32 5.21
CA TRP A 161 16.35 -1.59 5.41
C TRP A 161 16.24 -2.42 4.14
N GLY A 162 17.32 -3.06 3.76
CA GLY A 162 17.30 -3.97 2.63
C GLY A 162 18.59 -4.74 2.45
N PRO A 163 18.57 -5.80 1.64
CA PRO A 163 19.71 -6.67 1.45
C PRO A 163 20.81 -5.99 0.63
N SER A 164 22.05 -6.42 0.87
CA SER A 164 23.14 -6.25 -0.09
C SER A 164 22.85 -7.08 -1.34
N GLY A 165 23.43 -6.70 -2.48
CA GLY A 165 23.43 -7.54 -3.67
C GLY A 165 24.63 -8.48 -3.73
N LEU A 166 24.71 -9.28 -4.80
CA LEU A 166 25.92 -10.05 -5.15
C LEU A 166 27.14 -9.13 -5.33
N THR A 167 26.91 -7.94 -5.90
CA THR A 167 27.88 -6.84 -5.96
C THR A 167 27.26 -5.59 -5.35
N PRO A 168 28.07 -4.59 -4.95
CA PRO A 168 27.54 -3.35 -4.38
C PRO A 168 26.49 -2.65 -5.24
N GLU A 169 26.62 -2.73 -6.57
CA GLU A 169 25.71 -2.09 -7.53
C GLU A 169 24.30 -2.72 -7.55
N LEU A 170 24.18 -3.93 -7.03
CA LEU A 170 22.91 -4.67 -6.92
C LEU A 170 22.31 -4.58 -5.50
N GLY A 171 22.92 -3.80 -4.60
CA GLY A 171 22.48 -3.64 -3.22
C GLY A 171 21.52 -2.46 -3.01
N THR A 172 20.84 -2.49 -1.88
CA THR A 172 19.87 -1.47 -1.47
C THR A 172 20.49 -0.07 -1.36
N LYS A 173 21.72 0.02 -0.83
CA LYS A 173 22.40 1.30 -0.70
C LYS A 173 22.65 1.95 -2.06
N TYR A 174 23.14 1.19 -3.02
CA TYR A 174 23.37 1.70 -4.37
C TYR A 174 22.06 2.15 -5.04
N ALA A 175 20.99 1.39 -4.88
CA ALA A 175 19.69 1.74 -5.41
C ALA A 175 19.19 3.08 -4.84
N MET A 176 19.26 3.28 -3.53
CA MET A 176 18.81 4.51 -2.86
C MET A 176 19.72 5.71 -3.17
N ASP A 177 21.05 5.52 -3.24
CA ASP A 177 21.96 6.58 -3.65
C ASP A 177 21.68 7.07 -5.08
N ASN A 178 21.33 6.17 -6.01
CA ASN A 178 20.97 6.53 -7.37
C ASN A 178 19.55 7.08 -7.49
N PHE A 179 18.61 6.64 -6.66
CA PHE A 179 17.29 7.26 -6.53
C PHE A 179 17.42 8.75 -6.15
N LEU A 180 18.24 9.10 -5.17
CA LEU A 180 18.48 10.49 -4.79
C LEU A 180 19.17 11.31 -5.90
N LYS A 181 20.05 10.68 -6.70
CA LYS A 181 20.62 11.33 -7.89
C LYS A 181 19.57 11.56 -8.99
N PHE A 182 18.74 10.57 -9.23
CA PHE A 182 17.65 10.65 -10.21
C PHE A 182 16.64 11.75 -9.83
N THR A 183 16.31 11.87 -8.55
CA THR A 183 15.35 12.86 -8.03
C THR A 183 16.01 14.18 -7.63
N ASN A 184 17.26 14.46 -8.03
CA ASN A 184 18.02 15.63 -7.59
C ASN A 184 17.34 16.97 -7.91
N TRP A 185 16.62 17.08 -9.00
CA TRP A 185 15.85 18.29 -9.32
C TRP A 185 14.75 18.53 -8.28
N ASP A 186 14.00 17.48 -7.94
CA ASP A 186 12.92 17.53 -6.95
C ASP A 186 13.50 17.85 -5.55
N TYR A 187 14.55 17.13 -5.14
CA TYR A 187 15.25 17.41 -3.88
C TYR A 187 15.70 18.86 -3.78
N THR A 188 16.40 19.38 -4.79
CA THR A 188 16.97 20.72 -4.78
C THR A 188 15.90 21.80 -4.69
N THR A 189 14.81 21.65 -5.42
CA THR A 189 13.72 22.63 -5.46
C THR A 189 12.88 22.62 -4.17
N ARG A 190 12.65 21.46 -3.56
CA ARG A 190 11.94 21.35 -2.26
C ARG A 190 12.80 21.83 -1.10
N ALA A 191 14.06 21.41 -1.03
CA ALA A 191 15.00 21.80 0.03
C ALA A 191 15.24 23.33 0.10
N ALA A 192 14.96 24.02 -0.98
CA ALA A 192 14.96 25.49 -0.99
C ALA A 192 13.82 26.11 -0.16
N ASN A 193 12.72 25.39 0.05
CA ASN A 193 11.48 25.91 0.64
C ASN A 193 11.08 25.24 1.95
N ILE A 194 11.44 23.98 2.17
CA ILE A 194 11.14 23.20 3.38
C ILE A 194 12.41 22.58 3.92
N SER A 195 12.38 22.05 5.16
CA SER A 195 13.55 21.40 5.76
C SER A 195 14.08 20.25 4.88
N PRO A 196 15.39 20.17 4.60
CA PRO A 196 15.96 19.08 3.81
C PRO A 196 16.03 17.75 4.58
N ILE A 197 15.91 17.74 5.90
CA ILE A 197 16.07 16.53 6.73
C ILE A 197 15.16 15.39 6.27
N PRO A 198 13.84 15.55 6.09
CA PRO A 198 12.98 14.47 5.64
C PRO A 198 13.20 14.07 4.18
N GLY A 199 13.89 14.89 3.41
CA GLY A 199 14.30 14.59 2.03
C GLY A 199 15.54 13.70 1.94
N THR A 200 16.17 13.35 3.06
CA THR A 200 17.27 12.38 3.10
C THR A 200 16.74 10.96 3.30
N ILE A 201 17.55 9.98 2.91
CA ILE A 201 17.29 8.55 3.13
C ILE A 201 18.46 7.97 3.94
N GLU A 202 18.15 7.32 5.04
CA GLU A 202 19.10 6.52 5.83
C GLU A 202 18.96 5.06 5.41
N VAL A 203 20.02 4.48 4.89
CA VAL A 203 20.01 3.10 4.39
C VAL A 203 20.70 2.19 5.39
N HIS A 204 20.00 1.15 5.80
CA HIS A 204 20.44 0.07 6.66
C HIS A 204 20.62 -1.20 5.82
N GLU A 205 21.67 -1.22 5.00
CA GLU A 205 21.99 -2.38 4.18
C GLU A 205 22.64 -3.47 5.04
N PHE A 206 22.23 -4.73 4.82
CA PHE A 206 22.76 -5.88 5.54
C PHE A 206 23.11 -7.02 4.58
N ASP A 207 24.00 -7.92 4.99
CA ASP A 207 24.39 -9.08 4.18
C ASP A 207 23.23 -10.06 4.03
N TYR A 208 22.76 -10.24 2.78
CA TYR A 208 21.66 -11.15 2.45
C TYR A 208 21.96 -12.63 2.80
N LYS A 209 23.23 -13.02 2.95
CA LYS A 209 23.67 -14.40 3.23
C LYS A 209 23.49 -14.81 4.68
N VAL A 210 23.34 -13.85 5.58
CA VAL A 210 23.27 -14.15 7.01
C VAL A 210 21.88 -14.64 7.39
N GLU A 211 21.82 -15.88 7.86
CA GLU A 211 20.58 -16.52 8.26
C GLU A 211 20.03 -15.98 9.59
N ASN A 212 18.75 -15.66 9.63
CA ASN A 212 18.02 -15.25 10.83
C ASN A 212 18.67 -14.09 11.61
N GLN A 213 19.36 -13.18 10.89
CA GLN A 213 19.97 -12.02 11.50
C GLN A 213 18.93 -11.01 12.00
N VAL A 214 19.23 -10.36 13.11
CA VAL A 214 18.44 -9.21 13.58
C VAL A 214 18.82 -8.00 12.75
N VAL A 215 17.90 -7.45 11.98
CA VAL A 215 18.11 -6.25 11.16
C VAL A 215 17.50 -5.00 11.80
N TYR A 216 16.55 -5.18 12.73
CA TYR A 216 15.96 -4.12 13.54
C TYR A 216 15.51 -4.65 14.90
N GLN A 217 15.79 -3.88 15.96
CA GLN A 217 15.35 -4.25 17.30
C GLN A 217 15.16 -2.99 18.16
N GLU A 218 13.93 -2.50 18.26
CA GLU A 218 13.56 -1.37 19.11
C GLU A 218 12.13 -1.54 19.65
N ASN A 219 11.81 -0.89 20.76
CA ASN A 219 10.46 -0.80 21.33
C ASN A 219 9.75 -2.15 21.53
N GLY A 220 10.50 -3.23 21.75
CA GLY A 220 9.97 -4.57 21.90
C GLY A 220 9.55 -5.25 20.58
N VAL A 221 9.87 -4.64 19.46
CA VAL A 221 9.76 -5.23 18.12
C VAL A 221 11.12 -5.73 17.67
N THR A 222 11.18 -6.92 17.11
CA THR A 222 12.37 -7.47 16.47
C THR A 222 12.04 -7.86 15.04
N VAL A 223 12.82 -7.36 14.07
CA VAL A 223 12.75 -7.80 12.68
C VAL A 223 13.99 -8.62 12.36
N ARG A 224 13.77 -9.80 11.79
CA ARG A 224 14.83 -10.70 11.34
C ARG A 224 14.76 -10.93 9.85
N SER A 225 15.88 -11.24 9.22
CA SER A 225 15.95 -11.62 7.81
C SER A 225 16.69 -12.93 7.61
N TRP A 226 16.42 -13.57 6.47
CA TRP A 226 17.14 -14.76 5.97
C TRP A 226 17.07 -14.78 4.45
N PRO A 227 18.00 -15.54 3.78
CA PRO A 227 18.02 -15.59 2.31
C PRO A 227 16.70 -16.10 1.71
N ALA A 228 16.37 -15.58 0.54
CA ALA A 228 15.32 -16.07 -0.34
C ALA A 228 15.91 -16.46 -1.70
N ILE A 229 15.19 -17.26 -2.49
CA ILE A 229 15.65 -17.73 -3.81
C ILE A 229 14.74 -17.15 -4.88
N HIS A 230 15.26 -16.22 -5.67
CA HIS A 230 14.52 -15.62 -6.78
C HIS A 230 15.40 -15.48 -8.03
N LEU A 231 15.42 -14.34 -8.71
CA LEU A 231 16.21 -14.07 -9.91
C LEU A 231 17.64 -13.58 -9.57
N GLY A 232 18.41 -14.41 -8.93
CA GLY A 232 19.78 -14.10 -8.52
C GLY A 232 19.93 -13.94 -7.00
N ASP A 233 21.14 -13.61 -6.59
CA ASP A 233 21.55 -13.41 -5.19
C ASP A 233 21.14 -12.01 -4.71
N GLY A 234 20.62 -11.93 -3.49
CA GLY A 234 20.22 -10.67 -2.85
C GLY A 234 18.85 -10.74 -2.17
N PRO A 235 17.81 -11.37 -2.73
CA PRO A 235 16.49 -11.45 -2.11
C PRO A 235 16.51 -12.05 -0.71
N VAL A 236 15.64 -11.54 0.16
CA VAL A 236 15.47 -12.00 1.54
C VAL A 236 14.01 -12.11 1.92
N SER A 237 13.72 -12.94 2.91
CA SER A 237 12.46 -12.96 3.64
C SER A 237 12.64 -12.34 5.01
N TYR A 238 11.54 -11.88 5.62
CA TYR A 238 11.53 -11.28 6.95
C TYR A 238 10.58 -11.98 7.92
N SER A 239 10.90 -11.87 9.22
CA SER A 239 9.91 -11.98 10.29
C SER A 239 9.88 -10.72 11.13
N LEU A 240 8.68 -10.32 11.58
CA LEU A 240 8.48 -9.34 12.62
C LEU A 240 7.93 -10.04 13.86
N GLU A 241 8.60 -9.85 14.97
CA GLU A 241 8.22 -10.44 16.26
C GLU A 241 7.84 -9.34 17.25
N PHE A 242 6.65 -9.46 17.87
CA PHE A 242 6.14 -8.52 18.88
C PHE A 242 5.27 -9.24 19.89
N LYS A 243 5.55 -9.06 21.18
CA LYS A 243 4.79 -9.67 22.29
C LYS A 243 4.59 -11.19 22.16
N GLY A 244 5.57 -11.90 21.59
CA GLY A 244 5.54 -13.35 21.39
C GLY A 244 4.63 -13.80 20.23
N MET A 245 4.21 -12.89 19.37
CA MET A 245 3.59 -13.15 18.07
C MET A 245 4.61 -12.94 16.96
N LYS A 246 4.44 -13.66 15.86
CA LYS A 246 5.36 -13.66 14.71
C LYS A 246 4.60 -13.56 13.40
N VAL A 247 4.90 -12.51 12.64
CA VAL A 247 4.44 -12.34 11.25
C VAL A 247 5.63 -12.58 10.33
N VAL A 248 5.43 -13.36 9.28
CA VAL A 248 6.47 -13.68 8.29
C VAL A 248 6.06 -13.13 6.94
N ILE A 249 6.99 -12.45 6.26
CA ILE A 249 6.85 -11.91 4.91
C ILE A 249 7.91 -12.57 4.02
N GLY A 250 7.46 -13.38 3.06
CA GLY A 250 8.33 -14.20 2.20
C GLY A 250 9.13 -13.40 1.18
N GLY A 251 8.57 -12.30 0.67
CA GLY A 251 9.06 -11.73 -0.59
C GLY A 251 8.81 -12.69 -1.75
N ASP A 252 9.41 -12.40 -2.89
CA ASP A 252 9.41 -13.33 -4.01
C ASP A 252 10.47 -14.40 -3.78
N THR A 253 10.04 -15.64 -3.80
CA THR A 253 10.96 -16.74 -3.51
C THR A 253 10.44 -18.10 -4.00
N PHE A 254 11.32 -18.86 -4.63
CA PHE A 254 11.10 -20.28 -4.77
C PHE A 254 11.12 -20.98 -3.40
N PRO A 255 10.41 -22.10 -3.19
CA PRO A 255 10.44 -22.84 -1.93
C PRO A 255 11.88 -23.15 -1.49
N ASN A 256 12.22 -22.77 -0.25
CA ASN A 256 13.58 -22.88 0.24
C ASN A 256 13.64 -23.37 1.70
N THR A 257 14.76 -23.94 2.09
CA THR A 257 14.96 -24.52 3.42
C THR A 257 15.02 -23.48 4.53
N TRP A 258 15.44 -22.24 4.23
CA TRP A 258 15.48 -21.15 5.22
C TRP A 258 14.06 -20.75 5.61
N PHE A 259 13.16 -20.60 4.63
CA PHE A 259 11.76 -20.32 4.93
C PHE A 259 11.13 -21.44 5.75
N LEU A 260 11.33 -22.71 5.37
CA LEU A 260 10.84 -23.86 6.14
C LEU A 260 11.36 -23.86 7.59
N LYS A 261 12.59 -23.42 7.80
CA LYS A 261 13.20 -23.36 9.14
C LYS A 261 12.74 -22.17 9.97
N TYR A 262 12.76 -20.96 9.38
CA TYR A 262 12.59 -19.72 10.13
C TYR A 262 11.16 -19.21 10.15
N ALA A 263 10.28 -19.66 9.27
CA ALA A 263 8.87 -19.36 9.33
C ALA A 263 8.07 -20.24 10.31
N LYS A 264 8.64 -21.33 10.82
CA LYS A 264 7.97 -22.18 11.83
C LYS A 264 7.53 -21.35 13.04
N GLY A 265 6.32 -21.64 13.52
CA GLY A 265 5.71 -20.94 14.63
C GLY A 265 5.19 -19.54 14.26
N ALA A 266 5.04 -19.22 12.98
CA ALA A 266 4.39 -17.98 12.55
C ALA A 266 2.91 -17.98 12.92
N ASP A 267 2.43 -16.84 13.43
CA ASP A 267 1.01 -16.58 13.57
C ASP A 267 0.40 -16.29 12.20
N LEU A 268 1.05 -15.43 11.40
CA LEU A 268 0.69 -15.14 10.02
C LEU A 268 1.90 -15.37 9.12
N ALA A 269 1.79 -16.29 8.16
CA ALA A 269 2.83 -16.54 7.16
C ALA A 269 2.36 -16.09 5.78
N ILE A 270 2.99 -15.03 5.26
CA ILE A 270 2.73 -14.46 3.94
C ILE A 270 3.82 -14.97 3.00
N HIS A 271 3.41 -15.59 1.91
CA HIS A 271 4.33 -16.14 0.91
C HIS A 271 3.74 -15.96 -0.48
N GLU A 272 4.56 -15.76 -1.48
CA GLU A 272 4.09 -15.69 -2.85
C GLU A 272 3.46 -17.02 -3.29
N ALA A 273 2.48 -16.92 -4.19
CA ALA A 273 1.90 -18.05 -4.89
C ALA A 273 1.57 -17.63 -6.31
N PHE A 274 2.38 -18.06 -7.26
CA PHE A 274 2.29 -17.59 -8.63
C PHE A 274 1.22 -18.34 -9.44
N MET A 275 0.74 -17.70 -10.50
CA MET A 275 -0.28 -18.27 -11.37
C MET A 275 0.21 -19.53 -12.10
N MET A 276 -0.74 -20.31 -12.63
CA MET A 276 -0.46 -21.48 -13.46
C MET A 276 0.29 -21.11 -14.74
N PRO A 277 1.28 -21.93 -15.17
CA PRO A 277 2.01 -21.68 -16.43
C PRO A 277 1.10 -21.56 -17.65
N GLU A 278 0.01 -22.30 -17.72
CA GLU A 278 -0.96 -22.26 -18.81
C GLU A 278 -1.65 -20.89 -18.91
N LEU A 279 -1.97 -20.27 -17.76
CA LEU A 279 -2.52 -18.91 -17.73
C LEU A 279 -1.48 -17.88 -18.18
N PHE A 280 -0.22 -18.06 -17.78
CA PHE A 280 0.88 -17.18 -18.18
C PHE A 280 1.14 -17.24 -19.69
N VAL A 281 1.10 -18.43 -20.29
CA VAL A 281 1.12 -18.60 -21.76
C VAL A 281 -0.05 -17.86 -22.40
N LYS A 282 -1.27 -18.04 -21.88
CA LYS A 282 -2.49 -17.45 -22.44
C LYS A 282 -2.54 -15.92 -22.31
N LEU A 283 -2.18 -15.39 -21.15
CA LEU A 283 -2.30 -13.96 -20.85
C LEU A 283 -1.16 -13.14 -21.45
N TYR A 284 0.05 -13.68 -21.49
CA TYR A 284 1.25 -12.96 -21.93
C TYR A 284 1.83 -13.47 -23.25
N ASN A 285 1.19 -14.44 -23.89
CA ASN A 285 1.67 -15.07 -25.12
C ASN A 285 3.13 -15.57 -25.00
N GLN A 286 3.48 -16.11 -23.84
CA GLN A 286 4.83 -16.57 -23.57
C GLN A 286 5.05 -17.99 -24.08
N PRO A 287 6.27 -18.32 -24.54
CA PRO A 287 6.62 -19.70 -24.84
C PRO A 287 6.40 -20.61 -23.60
N PRO A 288 5.84 -21.82 -23.76
CA PRO A 288 5.54 -22.72 -22.64
C PRO A 288 6.73 -23.00 -21.71
N GLN A 289 7.95 -23.15 -22.27
CA GLN A 289 9.16 -23.37 -21.49
C GLN A 289 9.50 -22.17 -20.60
N LEU A 290 9.32 -20.94 -21.11
CA LEU A 290 9.55 -19.73 -20.32
C LEU A 290 8.47 -19.57 -19.25
N ALA A 291 7.20 -19.82 -19.61
CA ALA A 291 6.10 -19.82 -18.66
C ALA A 291 6.35 -20.79 -17.49
N TRP A 292 6.77 -22.00 -17.78
CA TRP A 292 7.14 -22.99 -16.76
C TRP A 292 8.28 -22.48 -15.85
N ARG A 293 9.35 -21.95 -16.45
CA ARG A 293 10.48 -21.41 -15.67
C ARG A 293 10.06 -20.28 -14.74
N VAL A 294 9.28 -19.33 -15.24
CA VAL A 294 8.81 -18.20 -14.42
C VAL A 294 7.91 -18.70 -13.30
N CYS A 295 6.86 -19.46 -13.63
CA CYS A 295 5.84 -19.82 -12.65
C CYS A 295 6.27 -20.91 -11.65
N CYS A 296 7.26 -21.75 -12.00
CA CYS A 296 7.57 -22.95 -11.22
C CYS A 296 9.06 -23.15 -10.90
N ALA A 297 9.95 -22.25 -11.34
CA ALA A 297 11.38 -22.33 -11.03
C ALA A 297 11.95 -21.03 -10.44
N PHE A 298 11.31 -19.89 -10.70
CA PHE A 298 11.68 -18.59 -10.09
C PHE A 298 10.67 -18.14 -9.04
N HIS A 299 9.41 -18.58 -9.20
CA HIS A 299 8.32 -18.33 -8.27
C HIS A 299 7.76 -19.64 -7.72
N THR A 300 6.90 -19.52 -6.74
CA THR A 300 6.26 -20.64 -6.06
C THR A 300 4.91 -20.95 -6.69
N SER A 301 4.74 -22.13 -7.29
CA SER A 301 3.44 -22.60 -7.77
C SER A 301 2.45 -22.84 -6.62
N GLY A 302 1.14 -22.90 -6.93
CA GLY A 302 0.10 -23.12 -5.91
C GLY A 302 0.31 -24.41 -5.10
N GLN A 303 0.63 -25.53 -5.76
CA GLN A 303 0.91 -26.80 -5.06
C GLN A 303 2.17 -26.70 -4.19
N ALA A 304 3.21 -26.00 -4.69
CA ALA A 304 4.43 -25.79 -3.92
C ALA A 304 4.19 -24.89 -2.70
N PHE A 305 3.40 -23.83 -2.85
CA PHE A 305 2.95 -22.99 -1.72
C PHE A 305 2.24 -23.85 -0.66
N GLY A 306 1.27 -24.65 -1.09
CA GLY A 306 0.55 -25.53 -0.17
C GLY A 306 1.49 -26.48 0.58
N LYS A 307 2.48 -27.05 -0.11
CA LYS A 307 3.48 -27.92 0.51
C LYS A 307 4.35 -27.16 1.53
N VAL A 308 4.80 -25.95 1.19
CA VAL A 308 5.56 -25.09 2.11
C VAL A 308 4.74 -24.79 3.36
N MET A 309 3.47 -24.40 3.22
CA MET A 309 2.60 -24.08 4.35
C MET A 309 2.27 -25.29 5.22
N SER A 310 2.17 -26.49 4.64
CA SER A 310 2.02 -27.73 5.40
C SER A 310 3.24 -28.06 6.26
N GLU A 311 4.45 -27.74 5.82
CA GLU A 311 5.69 -27.94 6.60
C GLU A 311 5.91 -26.84 7.65
N VAL A 312 5.55 -25.60 7.34
CA VAL A 312 5.66 -24.44 8.26
C VAL A 312 4.59 -24.51 9.34
N ASN A 313 3.38 -24.94 8.98
CA ASN A 313 2.19 -25.05 9.82
C ASN A 313 1.88 -23.74 10.61
N PRO A 314 1.67 -22.61 9.91
CA PRO A 314 1.34 -21.35 10.56
C PRO A 314 -0.10 -21.37 11.10
N ARG A 315 -0.43 -20.48 12.05
CA ARG A 315 -1.82 -20.30 12.47
C ARG A 315 -2.71 -19.83 11.30
N HIS A 316 -2.14 -19.03 10.37
CA HIS A 316 -2.83 -18.58 9.17
C HIS A 316 -1.84 -18.34 8.04
N ALA A 317 -2.09 -18.92 6.87
CA ALA A 317 -1.32 -18.74 5.65
C ALA A 317 -1.97 -17.69 4.74
N VAL A 318 -1.14 -16.87 4.08
CA VAL A 318 -1.59 -15.85 3.12
C VAL A 318 -0.81 -16.03 1.82
N ALA A 319 -1.54 -16.29 0.74
CA ALA A 319 -1.00 -16.33 -0.62
C ALA A 319 -1.14 -14.95 -1.27
N TYR A 320 -0.08 -14.45 -1.91
CA TYR A 320 -0.07 -13.18 -2.65
C TYR A 320 0.77 -13.31 -3.92
N HIS A 321 0.98 -12.24 -4.67
CA HIS A 321 1.78 -12.16 -5.88
C HIS A 321 1.17 -12.92 -7.07
N PHE A 322 -0.13 -12.73 -7.26
CA PHE A 322 -0.88 -13.25 -8.40
C PHE A 322 -1.88 -12.22 -8.90
N PHE A 323 -2.35 -12.35 -10.12
CA PHE A 323 -3.45 -11.52 -10.60
C PHE A 323 -4.75 -11.89 -9.91
N ASN A 324 -5.35 -10.93 -9.24
CA ASN A 324 -6.59 -11.12 -8.50
C ASN A 324 -7.81 -11.10 -9.43
N GLU A 325 -7.79 -11.99 -10.42
CA GLU A 325 -8.88 -12.25 -11.35
C GLU A 325 -9.54 -13.58 -11.02
N GLU A 326 -10.80 -13.71 -11.40
CA GLU A 326 -11.57 -14.92 -11.13
C GLU A 326 -10.87 -16.20 -11.60
N ALA A 327 -10.43 -16.23 -12.88
CA ALA A 327 -9.77 -17.40 -13.46
C ALA A 327 -8.46 -17.76 -12.73
N THR A 328 -7.64 -16.77 -12.38
CA THR A 328 -6.38 -16.99 -11.66
C THR A 328 -6.63 -17.40 -10.22
N ARG A 329 -7.51 -16.65 -9.51
CA ARG A 329 -7.76 -16.84 -8.09
C ARG A 329 -8.31 -18.22 -7.76
N TYR A 330 -9.33 -18.68 -8.49
CA TYR A 330 -9.95 -19.98 -8.23
C TYR A 330 -9.03 -21.15 -8.59
N SER A 331 -8.33 -21.08 -9.74
CA SER A 331 -7.41 -22.13 -10.13
C SER A 331 -6.22 -22.24 -9.15
N LEU A 332 -5.66 -21.10 -8.74
CA LEU A 332 -4.58 -21.06 -7.77
C LEU A 332 -5.02 -21.60 -6.40
N TYR A 333 -6.20 -21.18 -5.93
CA TYR A 333 -6.78 -21.69 -4.68
C TYR A 333 -6.94 -23.21 -4.72
N GLY A 334 -7.49 -23.75 -5.83
CA GLY A 334 -7.63 -25.19 -6.04
C GLY A 334 -6.29 -25.91 -5.92
N ASN A 335 -5.26 -25.40 -6.61
CA ASN A 335 -3.92 -25.99 -6.58
C ASN A 335 -3.27 -25.95 -5.20
N ILE A 336 -3.45 -24.88 -4.44
CA ILE A 336 -2.98 -24.80 -3.05
C ILE A 336 -3.66 -25.87 -2.20
N ARG A 337 -4.97 -26.06 -2.39
CA ARG A 337 -5.76 -27.04 -1.63
C ARG A 337 -5.45 -28.50 -1.93
N GLU A 338 -4.72 -28.78 -2.98
CA GLU A 338 -4.20 -30.14 -3.23
C GLU A 338 -3.16 -30.56 -2.18
N THR A 339 -2.47 -29.61 -1.54
CA THR A 339 -1.32 -29.88 -0.67
C THR A 339 -1.38 -29.17 0.69
N TYR A 340 -2.41 -28.33 0.95
CA TYR A 340 -2.60 -27.61 2.20
C TYR A 340 -4.08 -27.50 2.57
N ASP A 341 -4.44 -27.93 3.76
CA ASP A 341 -5.80 -27.91 4.32
C ASP A 341 -5.99 -26.91 5.48
N GLY A 342 -4.91 -26.23 5.90
CA GLY A 342 -4.94 -25.26 6.98
C GLY A 342 -5.62 -23.93 6.63
N PRO A 343 -5.72 -22.99 7.58
CA PRO A 343 -6.29 -21.66 7.37
C PRO A 343 -5.54 -20.89 6.28
N LEU A 344 -6.26 -20.39 5.26
CA LEU A 344 -5.70 -19.78 4.06
C LEU A 344 -6.51 -18.56 3.62
N SER A 345 -5.82 -17.45 3.37
CA SER A 345 -6.35 -16.29 2.64
C SER A 345 -5.61 -16.12 1.30
N MET A 346 -6.38 -15.78 0.28
CA MET A 346 -5.87 -15.29 -1.00
C MET A 346 -5.84 -13.76 -0.92
N ALA A 347 -4.67 -13.16 -0.80
CA ALA A 347 -4.54 -11.73 -0.56
C ALA A 347 -5.19 -10.88 -1.66
N THR A 348 -5.87 -9.84 -1.23
CA THR A 348 -6.29 -8.73 -2.07
C THR A 348 -5.89 -7.43 -1.39
N ASP A 349 -5.74 -6.38 -2.17
CA ASP A 349 -5.52 -5.05 -1.63
C ASP A 349 -6.59 -4.71 -0.58
N ARG A 350 -6.17 -4.03 0.48
CA ARG A 350 -7.03 -3.60 1.59
C ARG A 350 -7.49 -4.72 2.54
N MET A 351 -7.03 -5.97 2.38
CA MET A 351 -7.21 -6.98 3.42
C MET A 351 -6.46 -6.62 4.69
N VAL A 352 -7.05 -6.98 5.82
CA VAL A 352 -6.52 -6.66 7.16
C VAL A 352 -6.62 -7.88 8.06
N TRP A 353 -5.54 -8.20 8.77
CA TRP A 353 -5.57 -9.17 9.87
C TRP A 353 -5.23 -8.48 11.18
N ASN A 354 -6.12 -8.64 12.16
CA ASN A 354 -5.79 -8.34 13.55
C ASN A 354 -5.35 -9.64 14.24
N ILE A 355 -4.15 -9.63 14.78
CA ILE A 355 -3.48 -10.82 15.32
C ILE A 355 -3.28 -10.62 16.82
N THR A 356 -3.81 -11.53 17.59
CA THR A 356 -3.56 -11.70 19.02
C THR A 356 -3.10 -13.13 19.28
N LYS A 357 -2.65 -13.44 20.47
CA LYS A 357 -2.28 -14.82 20.83
C LYS A 357 -3.43 -15.81 20.69
N ASP A 358 -4.64 -15.35 20.96
CA ASP A 358 -5.83 -16.22 20.99
C ASP A 358 -6.53 -16.28 19.64
N LYS A 359 -6.50 -15.19 18.85
CA LYS A 359 -7.33 -15.04 17.65
C LYS A 359 -6.62 -14.29 16.53
N ILE A 360 -6.90 -14.69 15.30
CA ILE A 360 -6.64 -13.94 14.08
C ILE A 360 -7.98 -13.59 13.47
N THR A 361 -8.22 -12.29 13.22
CA THR A 361 -9.46 -11.80 12.60
C THR A 361 -9.13 -11.18 11.26
N GLU A 362 -9.66 -11.76 10.19
CA GLU A 362 -9.54 -11.22 8.84
C GLU A 362 -10.68 -10.25 8.53
N ARG A 363 -10.34 -9.12 7.92
CA ARG A 363 -11.29 -8.06 7.56
C ARG A 363 -10.88 -7.39 6.25
N MET A 364 -11.78 -6.58 5.70
CA MET A 364 -11.50 -5.67 4.57
C MET A 364 -11.54 -4.23 5.05
N ALA A 365 -10.55 -3.43 4.69
CA ALA A 365 -10.58 -1.99 4.93
C ALA A 365 -11.52 -1.30 3.94
N VAL A 366 -12.37 -0.43 4.48
CA VAL A 366 -13.20 0.49 3.70
C VAL A 366 -12.61 1.88 3.84
N MET A 367 -12.14 2.42 2.73
CA MET A 367 -11.46 3.71 2.66
C MET A 367 -12.23 4.61 1.69
N THR A 368 -12.20 5.93 1.93
CA THR A 368 -12.79 6.89 1.01
C THR A 368 -11.80 7.18 -0.13
N ASP A 369 -12.31 7.44 -1.33
CA ASP A 369 -11.47 7.82 -2.47
C ASP A 369 -10.85 9.22 -2.28
N ASP A 370 -11.43 10.05 -1.40
CA ASP A 370 -10.96 11.40 -1.05
C ASP A 370 -9.99 11.41 0.15
N ALA A 371 -9.50 10.25 0.58
CA ALA A 371 -8.57 10.18 1.70
C ALA A 371 -7.25 10.90 1.40
N TRP A 372 -6.89 11.82 2.28
CA TRP A 372 -5.61 12.52 2.22
C TRP A 372 -4.63 11.94 3.21
N PRO A 373 -3.33 11.89 2.87
CA PRO A 373 -2.31 11.63 3.86
C PRO A 373 -2.40 12.66 4.99
N VAL A 374 -2.49 12.22 6.22
CA VAL A 374 -2.56 13.14 7.36
C VAL A 374 -1.24 13.86 7.50
N PRO A 375 -1.21 15.21 7.44
CA PRO A 375 0.02 15.95 7.63
C PRO A 375 0.53 15.80 9.07
N SER A 376 1.85 15.87 9.25
CA SER A 376 2.44 15.91 10.58
C SER A 376 1.92 17.10 11.38
N GLY A 377 1.61 16.88 12.66
CA GLY A 377 1.22 17.94 13.59
C GLY A 377 2.36 18.92 13.93
N LYS A 378 3.60 18.54 13.65
CA LYS A 378 4.81 19.35 13.86
C LYS A 378 5.59 19.44 12.55
N ARG A 379 5.92 20.66 12.15
CA ARG A 379 6.81 20.87 10.99
C ARG A 379 8.17 21.35 11.47
N LEU A 380 9.22 20.81 10.84
CA LEU A 380 10.56 21.32 11.06
C LEU A 380 10.65 22.77 10.55
N PRO A 381 11.39 23.64 11.25
CA PRO A 381 11.62 24.99 10.79
C PRO A 381 12.36 24.97 9.43
N ARG A 382 12.02 25.93 8.59
CA ARG A 382 12.76 26.16 7.35
C ARG A 382 14.21 26.50 7.68
N PRO A 383 15.20 25.95 6.95
CA PRO A 383 16.59 26.33 7.15
C PRO A 383 16.79 27.83 6.92
N PRO A 384 17.44 28.56 7.83
CA PRO A 384 17.63 30.03 7.69
C PRO A 384 18.38 30.44 6.43
N LYS A 385 19.14 29.53 5.81
CA LYS A 385 20.00 29.74 4.64
C LYS A 385 19.64 28.87 3.45
N GLY A 386 18.41 28.36 3.38
CA GLY A 386 17.96 27.67 2.17
C GLY A 386 18.13 28.60 0.97
N ARG A 387 18.92 28.19 -0.02
CA ARG A 387 19.01 28.95 -1.27
C ARG A 387 17.71 28.71 -2.03
N PRO A 388 16.85 29.72 -2.22
CA PRO A 388 15.68 29.53 -3.07
C PRO A 388 16.16 29.12 -4.47
N PRO A 389 15.35 28.38 -5.24
CA PRO A 389 15.69 28.08 -6.63
C PRO A 389 15.96 29.40 -7.35
N THR A 390 17.09 29.48 -8.05
CA THR A 390 17.46 30.67 -8.82
C THR A 390 16.77 30.60 -10.17
N PHE A 391 15.92 31.59 -10.43
CA PHE A 391 15.30 31.74 -11.75
C PHE A 391 16.26 32.44 -12.69
N SER A 392 16.39 31.97 -13.91
CA SER A 392 17.08 32.69 -14.98
C SER A 392 16.29 33.95 -15.36
N LYS A 393 16.99 34.92 -15.97
CA LYS A 393 16.33 36.13 -16.50
C LYS A 393 15.22 35.76 -17.49
N TYR A 394 15.46 34.78 -18.37
CA TYR A 394 14.49 34.26 -19.33
C TYR A 394 13.17 33.79 -18.67
N ILE A 395 13.26 32.99 -17.59
CA ILE A 395 12.08 32.53 -16.86
C ILE A 395 11.36 33.69 -16.16
N LEU A 396 12.10 34.64 -15.59
CA LEU A 396 11.50 35.80 -14.92
C LEU A 396 10.78 36.73 -15.90
N GLU A 397 11.30 36.88 -17.12
CA GLU A 397 10.67 37.69 -18.19
C GLU A 397 9.35 37.04 -18.68
N GLY A 398 9.21 35.73 -18.59
CA GLY A 398 7.97 35.02 -18.94
C GLY A 398 6.84 35.16 -17.90
N ARG A 399 7.10 35.75 -16.74
CA ARG A 399 6.09 35.92 -15.69
C ARG A 399 5.04 36.97 -16.06
N TRP A 400 3.77 36.61 -15.96
CA TRP A 400 2.64 37.53 -16.23
C TRP A 400 2.11 38.19 -14.96
N ASP A 401 3.01 38.72 -14.13
CA ASP A 401 2.65 39.31 -12.82
C ASP A 401 1.66 40.47 -12.96
N LYS A 402 1.80 41.32 -13.98
CA LYS A 402 0.91 42.45 -14.23
C LYS A 402 -0.56 42.03 -14.43
N GLY A 403 -0.82 40.88 -15.05
CA GLY A 403 -2.18 40.38 -15.26
C GLY A 403 -2.76 39.72 -14.02
N VAL A 404 -1.94 39.05 -13.23
CA VAL A 404 -2.39 38.26 -12.08
C VAL A 404 -2.47 39.05 -10.79
N GLN A 405 -1.57 40.00 -10.57
CA GLN A 405 -1.52 40.79 -9.33
C GLN A 405 -2.85 41.46 -8.94
N PRO A 406 -3.63 42.08 -9.85
CA PRO A 406 -4.89 42.73 -9.45
C PRO A 406 -5.91 41.74 -8.85
N VAL A 407 -5.99 40.51 -9.40
CA VAL A 407 -6.92 39.50 -8.89
C VAL A 407 -6.41 38.80 -7.62
N GLN A 408 -5.11 38.62 -7.51
CA GLN A 408 -4.51 38.03 -6.32
C GLN A 408 -4.41 38.97 -5.13
N LYS A 409 -4.39 40.31 -5.35
CA LYS A 409 -4.23 41.28 -4.29
C LYS A 409 -5.33 41.15 -3.24
N ARG A 410 -6.60 41.07 -3.66
CA ARG A 410 -7.74 40.93 -2.74
C ARG A 410 -7.62 39.64 -1.93
N MET A 411 -7.37 38.47 -2.59
CA MET A 411 -7.18 37.20 -1.87
C MET A 411 -6.04 37.29 -0.84
N LEU A 412 -4.96 37.97 -1.20
CA LEU A 412 -3.82 38.13 -0.32
C LEU A 412 -4.17 39.00 0.90
N ASP A 413 -4.83 40.13 0.66
CA ASP A 413 -5.21 41.07 1.73
C ASP A 413 -6.15 40.35 2.73
N GLU A 414 -7.18 39.65 2.25
CA GLU A 414 -8.08 38.82 3.06
C GLU A 414 -7.34 37.70 3.83
N PHE A 415 -6.37 37.02 3.18
CA PHE A 415 -5.56 36.00 3.81
C PHE A 415 -4.66 36.56 4.92
N MET A 416 -4.02 37.70 4.66
CA MET A 416 -3.15 38.35 5.63
C MET A 416 -3.92 38.85 6.86
N GLU A 417 -5.11 39.42 6.65
CA GLU A 417 -6.01 39.81 7.72
C GLU A 417 -6.45 38.59 8.55
N LYS A 418 -6.93 37.56 7.89
CA LYS A 418 -7.42 36.31 8.54
C LYS A 418 -6.38 35.66 9.45
N TYR A 419 -5.11 35.67 9.05
CA TYR A 419 -4.03 35.01 9.78
C TYR A 419 -3.15 36.01 10.57
N ASN A 420 -3.55 37.28 10.66
CA ASN A 420 -2.80 38.36 11.33
C ASN A 420 -1.32 38.37 10.89
N LEU A 421 -1.08 38.26 9.58
CA LEU A 421 0.25 38.28 9.00
C LEU A 421 0.67 39.73 8.75
N GLN A 422 1.80 40.16 9.34
CA GLN A 422 2.41 41.42 8.96
C GLN A 422 2.92 41.35 7.52
N ASP A 423 2.96 42.49 6.82
CA ASP A 423 3.44 42.62 5.44
C ASP A 423 4.90 42.17 5.34
N GLN A 424 5.08 40.85 5.26
CA GLN A 424 6.37 40.28 4.93
C GLN A 424 6.49 40.28 3.42
N ASP A 425 7.44 41.04 2.92
CA ASP A 425 7.76 41.12 1.49
C ASP A 425 8.30 39.81 0.95
N TRP A 426 7.49 38.73 1.13
CA TRP A 426 7.79 37.40 0.61
C TRP A 426 7.81 37.36 -0.93
N ARG A 427 7.24 38.39 -1.62
CA ARG A 427 7.42 38.60 -3.07
C ARG A 427 8.90 38.87 -3.39
N LYS A 428 9.62 39.64 -2.56
CA LYS A 428 11.08 39.80 -2.72
C LYS A 428 11.86 38.54 -2.46
N GLN A 429 11.35 37.62 -1.63
CA GLN A 429 12.00 36.34 -1.36
C GLN A 429 11.89 35.37 -2.58
N MET A 430 10.75 35.42 -3.29
CA MET A 430 10.57 34.59 -4.51
C MET A 430 11.33 35.11 -5.72
N MET A 431 11.70 36.40 -5.75
CA MET A 431 12.33 37.08 -6.86
C MET A 431 13.82 37.41 -6.64
N ARG A 432 14.51 36.74 -5.72
CA ARG A 432 15.95 37.02 -5.53
C ARG A 432 16.71 36.66 -6.80
N LYS A 433 17.15 37.71 -7.53
CA LYS A 433 18.08 37.60 -8.63
C LYS A 433 19.39 37.00 -8.14
N LYS A 434 20.00 36.12 -8.94
CA LYS A 434 21.43 35.81 -8.80
C LYS A 434 22.20 37.14 -8.87
N LYS A 435 22.95 37.48 -7.84
CA LYS A 435 23.99 38.48 -7.96
C LYS A 435 25.10 38.01 -8.87
#